data_b2eace97c0fc0155689a3ea5b17dfebd
#
_entry.id   b2eace97c0fc0155689a3ea5b17dfebd
#
_cell.length_a   1.000
_cell.length_b   1.000
_cell.length_c   1.000
_cell.angle_alpha   90.00
_cell.angle_beta   90.00
_cell.angle_gamma   90.00
#
_symmetry.space_group_name_H-M   'P 1'
#
loop_
_entity.id
_entity.type
_entity.pdbx_description
1 polymer ?
#
loop_
_entity_poly.entity_id
_entity_poly.type
_entity_poly.pdbx_seq_one_letter_code
_entity_poly.pdbx_strand_id
1 'polypeptide(L)'
;MRLQPAQIQAILDVVHQVAGQPAKTWVYGSRLDAARRGGDVDLLVQSTPPITLIQRARIKNQLESKLGLPVDIVACGDDTTLTPFARIAIAQAVQL
;
A
#
# COMPACT_ATOMS: atom_id res chain seq x y z
N MET A 1 -8.70 -8.78 -8.50
CA MET A 1 -7.61 -7.82 -8.24
C MET A 1 -6.67 -7.79 -9.44
N ARG A 2 -6.20 -6.62 -9.83
CA ARG A 2 -5.44 -6.45 -11.08
C ARG A 2 -3.92 -6.53 -10.93
N LEU A 3 -3.43 -6.89 -9.76
CA LEU A 3 -2.00 -7.06 -9.53
C LEU A 3 -1.56 -8.49 -9.82
N GLN A 4 -0.45 -8.63 -10.53
CA GLN A 4 0.16 -9.92 -10.78
C GLN A 4 0.89 -10.42 -9.52
N PRO A 5 1.05 -11.74 -9.35
CA PRO A 5 1.76 -12.26 -8.18
C PRO A 5 3.15 -11.68 -7.99
N ALA A 6 3.89 -11.47 -9.08
CA ALA A 6 5.23 -10.86 -9.00
C ALA A 6 5.17 -9.42 -8.51
N GLN A 7 4.13 -8.66 -8.88
CA GLN A 7 3.94 -7.30 -8.40
C GLN A 7 3.61 -7.29 -6.91
N ILE A 8 2.75 -8.20 -6.46
CA ILE A 8 2.42 -8.34 -5.04
C ILE A 8 3.68 -8.64 -4.22
N GLN A 9 4.50 -9.56 -4.71
CA GLN A 9 5.74 -9.92 -4.01
C GLN A 9 6.69 -8.73 -3.94
N ALA A 10 6.83 -7.97 -5.02
CA ALA A 10 7.66 -6.77 -5.02
C ALA A 10 7.18 -5.75 -4.00
N ILE A 11 5.87 -5.55 -3.90
CA ILE A 11 5.28 -4.63 -2.93
C ILE A 11 5.61 -5.08 -1.50
N LEU A 12 5.38 -6.34 -1.19
CA LEU A 12 5.65 -6.87 0.14
C LEU A 12 7.12 -6.79 0.50
N ASP A 13 8.01 -7.12 -0.44
CA ASP A 13 9.45 -7.07 -0.20
C ASP A 13 9.90 -5.65 0.14
N VAL A 14 9.45 -4.66 -0.62
CA VAL A 14 9.83 -3.27 -0.39
C VAL A 14 9.27 -2.77 0.93
N VAL A 15 8.00 -3.04 1.23
CA VAL A 15 7.38 -2.59 2.47
C VAL A 15 8.09 -3.23 3.67
N HIS A 16 8.36 -4.52 3.63
CA HIS A 16 9.04 -5.21 4.73
C HIS A 16 10.47 -4.71 4.91
N GLN A 17 11.16 -4.40 3.81
CA GLN A 17 12.52 -3.89 3.89
C GLN A 17 12.59 -2.50 4.51
N VAL A 18 11.64 -1.63 4.18
CA VAL A 18 11.65 -0.24 4.65
C VAL A 18 10.96 -0.09 6.00
N ALA A 19 9.79 -0.72 6.17
CA ALA A 19 8.94 -0.53 7.35
C ALA A 19 8.99 -1.69 8.34
N GLY A 20 9.57 -2.82 7.98
CA GLY A 20 9.67 -4.00 8.85
C GLY A 20 8.54 -5.01 8.64
N GLN A 21 8.77 -6.24 9.11
CA GLN A 21 7.86 -7.37 8.95
C GLN A 21 6.46 -7.16 9.54
N PRO A 22 6.30 -6.48 10.70
CA PRO A 22 4.97 -6.29 11.27
C PRO A 22 4.05 -5.37 10.47
N ALA A 23 4.59 -4.62 9.51
CA ALA A 23 3.77 -3.71 8.70
C ALA A 23 2.80 -4.51 7.82
N LYS A 24 1.55 -4.07 7.78
CA LYS A 24 0.52 -4.65 6.90
C LYS A 24 0.32 -3.75 5.70
N THR A 25 0.14 -4.36 4.53
CA THR A 25 -0.07 -3.63 3.29
C THR A 25 -1.44 -3.98 2.72
N TRP A 26 -2.20 -2.95 2.35
CA TRP A 26 -3.54 -3.09 1.79
C TRP A 26 -3.57 -2.42 0.43
N VAL A 27 -4.27 -3.04 -0.53
CA VAL A 27 -4.56 -2.44 -1.84
C VAL A 27 -6.00 -1.98 -1.85
N TYR A 28 -6.22 -0.75 -2.30
CA TYR A 28 -7.57 -0.21 -2.42
C TYR A 28 -7.68 0.59 -3.73
N GLY A 29 -8.88 1.10 -4.01
CA GLY A 29 -9.09 1.96 -5.18
C GLY A 29 -9.22 1.19 -6.48
N SER A 30 -8.71 1.74 -7.57
CA SER A 30 -8.95 1.24 -8.92
C SER A 30 -8.40 -0.16 -9.17
N ARG A 31 -7.39 -0.61 -8.42
CA ARG A 31 -6.81 -1.95 -8.59
C ARG A 31 -7.71 -3.07 -8.07
N LEU A 32 -8.75 -2.74 -7.32
CA LEU A 32 -9.73 -3.72 -6.86
C LEU A 32 -10.84 -3.95 -7.89
N ASP A 33 -11.04 -3.02 -8.82
CA ASP A 33 -12.06 -3.10 -9.86
C ASP A 33 -11.39 -3.41 -11.20
N ALA A 34 -11.51 -4.65 -11.66
CA ALA A 34 -10.90 -5.09 -12.91
C ALA A 34 -11.48 -4.39 -14.14
N ALA A 35 -12.66 -3.83 -14.04
CA ALA A 35 -13.28 -3.11 -15.15
C ALA A 35 -12.77 -1.69 -15.32
N ARG A 36 -12.14 -1.12 -14.27
CA ARG A 36 -11.61 0.23 -14.32
C ARG A 36 -10.22 0.24 -14.94
N ARG A 37 -9.98 1.21 -15.79
CA ARG A 37 -8.66 1.45 -16.36
C ARG A 37 -7.94 2.47 -15.52
N GLY A 38 -7.29 2.00 -14.46
CA GLY A 38 -6.45 2.85 -13.63
C GLY A 38 -5.00 2.57 -13.90
N GLY A 39 -4.17 3.62 -13.94
CA GLY A 39 -2.72 3.47 -14.00
C GLY A 39 -2.07 3.41 -12.64
N ASP A 40 -2.79 3.84 -11.60
CA ASP A 40 -2.20 4.04 -10.27
C ASP A 40 -2.38 2.82 -9.39
N VAL A 41 -1.41 2.61 -8.51
CA VAL A 41 -1.50 1.60 -7.45
C VAL A 41 -1.73 2.35 -6.14
N ASP A 42 -2.86 2.10 -5.48
CA ASP A 42 -3.20 2.75 -4.22
C ASP A 42 -2.94 1.78 -3.08
N LEU A 43 -1.99 2.11 -2.23
CA LEU A 43 -1.58 1.28 -1.11
C LEU A 43 -1.81 1.98 0.22
N LEU A 44 -2.19 1.20 1.21
CA LEU A 44 -2.25 1.66 2.59
C LEU A 44 -1.28 0.79 3.38
N VAL A 45 -0.32 1.43 4.05
CA VAL A 45 0.66 0.74 4.89
C VAL A 45 0.32 1.01 6.35
N GLN A 46 0.01 -0.06 7.05
CA GLN A 46 -0.39 -0.01 8.46
C GLN A 46 0.73 -0.55 9.33
N SER A 47 1.19 0.25 10.26
CA SER A 47 2.25 -0.13 11.19
C SER A 47 2.14 0.65 12.48
N THR A 48 2.75 0.14 13.55
CA THR A 48 2.77 0.79 14.86
C THR A 48 4.23 0.94 15.30
N PRO A 49 4.76 2.16 15.35
CA PRO A 49 4.13 3.42 14.94
C PRO A 49 3.97 3.51 13.41
N PRO A 50 3.13 4.44 12.92
CA PRO A 50 2.99 4.62 11.47
C PRO A 50 4.33 4.94 10.81
N ILE A 51 4.48 4.56 9.54
CA ILE A 51 5.70 4.85 8.80
C ILE A 51 5.92 6.36 8.72
N THR A 52 7.18 6.75 8.70
CA THR A 52 7.55 8.17 8.59
C THR A 52 7.37 8.65 7.15
N LEU A 53 7.40 9.97 6.98
CA LEU A 53 7.36 10.59 5.66
C LEU A 53 8.50 10.09 4.76
N ILE A 54 9.69 9.93 5.33
CA ILE A 54 10.86 9.43 4.60
C ILE A 54 10.65 7.97 4.19
N GLN A 55 10.17 7.14 5.09
CA GLN A 55 9.87 5.73 4.76
C GLN A 55 8.83 5.64 3.65
N ARG A 56 7.78 6.45 3.73
CA ARG A 56 6.75 6.50 2.69
C ARG A 56 7.34 6.87 1.34
N ALA A 57 8.19 7.88 1.30
CA ALA A 57 8.84 8.31 0.07
C ALA A 57 9.74 7.21 -0.51
N ARG A 58 10.47 6.49 0.34
CA ARG A 58 11.32 5.38 -0.09
C ARG A 58 10.50 4.25 -0.70
N ILE A 59 9.42 3.86 -0.05
CA ILE A 59 8.53 2.81 -0.56
C ILE A 59 7.97 3.22 -1.92
N LYS A 60 7.45 4.45 -2.00
CA LYS A 60 6.88 4.97 -3.23
C LYS A 60 7.89 4.94 -4.38
N ASN A 61 9.08 5.49 -4.16
CA ASN A 61 10.09 5.58 -5.21
C ASN A 61 10.56 4.20 -5.66
N GLN A 62 10.80 3.29 -4.73
CA GLN A 62 11.24 1.94 -5.08
C GLN A 62 10.16 1.17 -5.83
N LEU A 63 8.91 1.32 -5.41
CA LEU A 63 7.80 0.62 -6.08
C LEU A 63 7.52 1.19 -7.46
N GLU A 64 7.56 2.50 -7.62
CA GLU A 64 7.36 3.10 -8.94
C GLU A 64 8.45 2.65 -9.91
N SER A 65 9.69 2.52 -9.43
CA SER A 65 10.78 2.00 -10.25
C SER A 65 10.57 0.53 -10.63
N LYS A 66 10.14 -0.30 -9.68
CA LYS A 66 9.97 -1.73 -9.91
C LYS A 66 8.72 -2.06 -10.73
N LEU A 67 7.63 -1.35 -10.50
CA LEU A 67 6.35 -1.64 -11.14
C LEU A 67 6.14 -0.88 -12.44
N GLY A 68 6.84 0.23 -12.63
CA GLY A 68 6.64 1.10 -13.78
C GLY A 68 5.29 1.81 -13.77
N LEU A 69 4.70 1.99 -12.59
CA LEU A 69 3.39 2.60 -12.40
C LEU A 69 3.46 3.62 -11.28
N PRO A 70 2.63 4.69 -11.34
CA PRO A 70 2.49 5.58 -10.20
C PRO A 70 1.96 4.83 -8.98
N VAL A 71 2.51 5.14 -7.81
CA VAL A 71 2.11 4.50 -6.55
C VAL A 71 1.78 5.59 -5.54
N ASP A 72 0.56 5.52 -5.00
CA ASP A 72 0.14 6.39 -3.91
C ASP A 72 0.11 5.59 -2.62
N ILE A 73 0.68 6.16 -1.57
CA ILE A 73 0.80 5.47 -0.28
C ILE A 73 0.17 6.31 0.81
N VAL A 74 -0.72 5.68 1.56
CA VAL A 74 -1.29 6.25 2.79
C VAL A 74 -0.71 5.48 3.96
N ALA A 75 -0.16 6.22 4.92
CA ALA A 75 0.37 5.63 6.15
C ALA A 75 -0.71 5.69 7.24
N CYS A 76 -0.85 4.62 8.02
CA CYS A 76 -1.76 4.61 9.16
C CYS A 76 -1.19 3.77 10.30
N GLY A 77 -1.75 3.98 11.49
CA GLY A 77 -1.41 3.22 12.68
C GLY A 77 -2.27 1.97 12.84
N ASP A 78 -2.33 1.45 14.05
CA ASP A 78 -3.14 0.27 14.35
C ASP A 78 -4.64 0.58 14.26
N ASP A 79 -5.47 -0.46 14.44
CA ASP A 79 -6.91 -0.34 14.27
C ASP A 79 -7.56 0.64 15.25
N THR A 80 -6.90 0.94 16.37
CA THR A 80 -7.46 1.86 17.38
C THR A 80 -7.20 3.32 17.04
N THR A 81 -6.32 3.61 16.10
CA THR A 81 -5.89 4.98 15.77
C THR A 81 -6.18 5.36 14.32
N LEU A 82 -7.00 4.58 13.61
CA LEU A 82 -7.28 4.86 12.20
C LEU A 82 -8.08 6.14 12.04
N THR A 83 -7.68 6.94 11.04
CA THR A 83 -8.49 8.09 10.60
C THR A 83 -9.77 7.58 9.94
N PRO A 84 -10.81 8.44 9.81
CA PRO A 84 -12.02 8.03 9.07
C PRO A 84 -11.73 7.55 7.65
N PHE A 85 -10.82 8.21 6.94
CA PHE A 85 -10.42 7.79 5.59
C PHE A 85 -9.80 6.39 5.61
N ALA A 86 -8.86 6.13 6.53
CA ALA A 86 -8.19 4.84 6.61
C ALA A 86 -9.18 3.71 6.95
N ARG A 87 -10.16 3.98 7.82
CA ARG A 87 -11.20 2.99 8.15
C ARG A 87 -12.02 2.60 6.92
N ILE A 88 -12.42 3.60 6.13
CA ILE A 88 -13.19 3.36 4.91
C ILE A 88 -12.33 2.60 3.90
N ALA A 89 -11.08 3.00 3.73
CA ALA A 89 -10.18 2.37 2.77
C ALA A 89 -9.94 0.89 3.13
N ILE A 90 -9.66 0.60 4.41
CA ILE A 90 -9.42 -0.78 4.85
C ILE A 90 -10.67 -1.64 4.68
N ALA A 91 -11.85 -1.10 4.96
CA ALA A 91 -13.10 -1.85 4.83
C ALA A 91 -13.34 -2.33 3.40
N GLN A 92 -12.79 -1.65 2.40
CA GLN A 92 -12.93 -1.97 0.98
C GLN A 92 -11.65 -2.52 0.37
N ALA A 93 -10.58 -2.65 1.15
CA ALA A 93 -9.28 -3.03 0.65
C ALA A 93 -9.06 -4.54 0.73
N VAL A 94 -8.04 -5.00 0.01
CA VAL A 94 -7.55 -6.37 0.10
C VAL A 94 -6.17 -6.34 0.73
N GLN A 95 -5.98 -7.10 1.78
CA GLN A 95 -4.66 -7.22 2.42
C GLN A 95 -3.76 -8.12 1.58
N LEU A 96 -2.55 -7.64 1.34
CA LEU A 96 -1.54 -8.41 0.62
C LEU A 96 -0.76 -9.36 1.50
#